data_e5eb02a504deec68657607ca9fdc92dd
#
_entry.id   e5eb02a504deec68657607ca9fdc92dd
#
_cell.length_a   1.000
_cell.length_b   1.000
_cell.length_c   1.000
_cell.angle_alpha   90.00
_cell.angle_beta   90.00
_cell.angle_gamma   90.00
#
_symmetry.space_group_name_H-M   'P 1'
#
loop_
_entity.id
_entity.type
_entity.pdbx_description
1 polymer ?
#
loop_
_entity_poly.entity_id
_entity_poly.type
_entity_poly.pdbx_seq_one_letter_code
_entity_poly.pdbx_strand_id
1 'polypeptide(L)'
;MASCKLIIEDEVNIKIEGLDVDVRRKLANALKFEVPYARYMPQYKLGRWDGKVAFFGIGGTGYVNHLDVVQEVLAKNRVQIVDIDDRRHPIQLDFTPVTENYWKDQGVQWPEGHPAEGEDIILRDYQVDAINNFLNNPQSLQQIATGAGKTITTATLSHISEPYGRSLVIVPNKSLVEQTEEDYINCGLDVGVYFGDRKQLGKTHTICTWQSLNILDKKHKDGSAVLSLAEFLEGVSTIIVDEVHQAKAEVLKNLLTRNLRNAPIRWGLTGTVPKEKFEFESI
;
A
#
# COMPACT_ATOMS: atom_id res chain seq x y z
N MET A 1 -2.34 21.32 -31.78
CA MET A 1 -2.66 20.79 -30.45
C MET A 1 -1.38 20.70 -29.68
N ALA A 2 -1.38 21.08 -28.41
CA ALA A 2 -0.22 20.87 -27.54
C ALA A 2 -0.07 19.39 -27.25
N SER A 3 1.16 18.92 -27.10
CA SER A 3 1.46 17.52 -26.84
C SER A 3 2.35 17.36 -25.62
N CYS A 4 2.22 16.23 -24.94
CA CYS A 4 3.06 15.89 -23.80
C CYS A 4 3.46 14.40 -23.83
N LYS A 5 4.45 14.06 -23.02
CA LYS A 5 4.91 12.70 -22.78
C LYS A 5 4.54 12.30 -21.35
N LEU A 6 3.89 11.15 -21.20
CA LEU A 6 3.64 10.52 -19.90
C LEU A 6 4.77 9.51 -19.59
N ILE A 7 5.40 9.66 -18.45
CA ILE A 7 6.37 8.71 -17.92
C ILE A 7 5.76 8.07 -16.69
N ILE A 8 5.59 6.76 -16.70
CA ILE A 8 5.22 5.96 -15.53
C ILE A 8 6.55 5.50 -14.93
N GLU A 9 6.97 6.17 -13.86
CA GLU A 9 8.31 5.95 -13.29
C GLU A 9 8.42 4.64 -12.52
N ASP A 10 7.35 4.28 -11.82
CA ASP A 10 7.21 3.06 -11.01
C ASP A 10 5.73 2.78 -10.74
N GLU A 11 5.40 1.87 -9.80
CA GLU A 11 4.02 1.48 -9.49
C GLU A 11 3.19 2.61 -8.83
N VAL A 12 3.83 3.69 -8.42
CA VAL A 12 3.20 4.79 -7.68
C VAL A 12 3.32 6.12 -8.41
N ASN A 13 4.48 6.40 -8.99
CA ASN A 13 4.87 7.74 -9.43
C ASN A 13 4.78 7.91 -10.95
N ILE A 14 4.31 9.07 -11.37
CA ILE A 14 4.31 9.51 -12.77
C ILE A 14 5.02 10.84 -12.93
N LYS A 15 5.50 11.10 -14.13
CA LYS A 15 5.99 12.40 -14.56
C LYS A 15 5.41 12.74 -15.93
N ILE A 16 5.02 13.99 -16.13
CA ILE A 16 4.53 14.49 -17.43
C ILE A 16 5.49 15.55 -17.92
N GLU A 17 6.05 15.33 -19.08
CA GLU A 17 6.98 16.26 -19.75
C GLU A 17 6.31 16.97 -20.94
N GLY A 18 6.80 18.16 -21.28
CA GLY A 18 6.29 18.94 -22.41
C GLY A 18 5.06 19.80 -22.09
N LEU A 19 4.64 19.89 -20.83
CA LEU A 19 3.52 20.74 -20.43
C LEU A 19 3.95 22.21 -20.21
N ASP A 20 3.13 23.12 -20.69
CA ASP A 20 3.23 24.54 -20.33
C ASP A 20 2.98 24.75 -18.82
N VAL A 21 3.56 25.81 -18.27
CA VAL A 21 3.44 26.15 -16.84
C VAL A 21 1.98 26.33 -16.44
N ASP A 22 1.14 26.90 -17.30
CA ASP A 22 -0.28 27.11 -16.99
C ASP A 22 -1.05 25.80 -16.88
N VAL A 23 -0.77 24.83 -17.74
CA VAL A 23 -1.39 23.49 -17.66
C VAL A 23 -0.91 22.78 -16.40
N ARG A 24 0.38 22.86 -16.05
CA ARG A 24 0.92 22.29 -14.79
C ARG A 24 0.26 22.91 -13.55
N ARG A 25 0.02 24.24 -13.56
CA ARG A 25 -0.72 24.91 -12.48
C ARG A 25 -2.17 24.43 -12.38
N LYS A 26 -2.85 24.22 -13.52
CA LYS A 26 -4.22 23.68 -13.53
C LYS A 26 -4.27 22.27 -12.99
N LEU A 27 -3.31 21.41 -13.34
CA LEU A 27 -3.17 20.06 -12.74
C LEU A 27 -2.93 20.12 -11.25
N ALA A 28 -1.98 20.94 -10.81
CA ALA A 28 -1.71 21.12 -9.38
C ALA A 28 -2.93 21.63 -8.62
N ASN A 29 -3.74 22.52 -9.21
CA ASN A 29 -4.95 23.04 -8.59
C ASN A 29 -6.09 22.00 -8.58
N ALA A 30 -6.23 21.18 -9.62
CA ALA A 30 -7.24 20.14 -9.69
C ALA A 30 -7.00 19.04 -8.64
N LEU A 31 -5.74 18.80 -8.29
CA LEU A 31 -5.31 17.81 -7.29
C LEU A 31 -4.81 18.47 -5.99
N LYS A 32 -5.39 19.63 -5.63
CA LYS A 32 -5.05 20.39 -4.43
C LYS A 32 -6.20 20.31 -3.42
N PHE A 33 -5.94 19.77 -2.24
CA PHE A 33 -6.93 19.53 -1.21
C PHE A 33 -6.61 20.28 0.07
N GLU A 34 -7.65 20.72 0.77
CA GLU A 34 -7.52 21.36 2.09
C GLU A 34 -7.17 20.32 3.16
N VAL A 35 -6.21 20.64 4.00
CA VAL A 35 -5.86 19.84 5.18
C VAL A 35 -6.79 20.22 6.32
N PRO A 36 -7.67 19.34 6.83
CA PRO A 36 -8.71 19.69 7.80
C PRO A 36 -8.21 20.34 9.09
N TYR A 37 -6.98 19.96 9.48
CA TYR A 37 -6.33 20.45 10.71
C TYR A 37 -5.30 21.56 10.44
N ALA A 38 -5.21 22.10 9.23
CA ALA A 38 -4.24 23.13 8.85
C ALA A 38 -4.24 24.34 9.79
N ARG A 39 -5.43 24.78 10.23
CA ARG A 39 -5.62 25.92 11.15
C ARG A 39 -4.88 25.78 12.48
N TYR A 40 -4.55 24.57 12.89
CA TYR A 40 -3.80 24.31 14.13
C TYR A 40 -2.31 24.30 13.93
N MET A 41 -1.83 24.25 12.67
CA MET A 41 -0.40 24.16 12.35
C MET A 41 0.27 25.53 12.41
N PRO A 42 1.50 25.61 12.98
CA PRO A 42 2.23 26.88 13.08
C PRO A 42 2.45 27.58 11.73
N GLN A 43 2.74 26.81 10.69
CA GLN A 43 3.02 27.36 9.35
C GLN A 43 1.76 28.06 8.76
N TYR A 44 0.58 27.52 9.00
CA TYR A 44 -0.69 28.14 8.60
C TYR A 44 -0.95 29.43 9.41
N LYS A 45 -0.79 29.36 10.74
CA LYS A 45 -0.97 30.52 11.62
C LYS A 45 -0.03 31.68 11.31
N LEU A 46 1.18 31.37 10.83
CA LEU A 46 2.19 32.36 10.41
C LEU A 46 2.00 32.83 8.96
N GLY A 47 0.96 32.39 8.26
CA GLY A 47 0.73 32.75 6.85
C GLY A 47 1.76 32.20 5.86
N ARG A 48 2.58 31.24 6.27
CA ARG A 48 3.64 30.64 5.43
C ARG A 48 3.13 29.49 4.56
N TRP A 49 1.91 29.06 4.76
CA TRP A 49 1.25 27.96 4.05
C TRP A 49 -0.25 28.22 3.98
N ASP A 50 -0.88 27.91 2.84
CA ASP A 50 -2.29 28.14 2.58
C ASP A 50 -3.23 27.04 3.12
N GLY A 51 -2.68 26.07 3.86
CA GLY A 51 -3.45 24.96 4.41
C GLY A 51 -3.82 23.88 3.41
N LYS A 52 -3.24 23.88 2.22
CA LYS A 52 -3.55 22.94 1.14
C LYS A 52 -2.32 22.15 0.75
N VAL A 53 -2.56 20.90 0.31
CA VAL A 53 -1.54 20.01 -0.24
C VAL A 53 -1.94 19.65 -1.68
N ALA A 54 -0.99 19.74 -2.60
CA ALA A 54 -1.16 19.30 -3.96
C ALA A 54 -0.52 17.93 -4.18
N PHE A 55 -1.29 17.00 -4.80
CA PHE A 55 -0.80 15.67 -5.19
C PHE A 55 -0.21 15.67 -6.61
N PHE A 56 -0.21 16.81 -7.28
CA PHE A 56 0.52 17.03 -8.52
C PHE A 56 1.46 18.23 -8.36
N GLY A 57 2.74 18.00 -8.61
CA GLY A 57 3.78 19.02 -8.49
C GLY A 57 3.89 19.89 -9.74
N ILE A 58 4.24 21.18 -9.57
CA ILE A 58 4.50 22.12 -10.70
C ILE A 58 5.64 21.63 -11.59
N GLY A 59 6.52 20.75 -11.08
CA GLY A 59 7.56 20.06 -11.88
C GLY A 59 7.02 18.99 -12.83
N GLY A 60 5.72 18.70 -12.81
CA GLY A 60 5.10 17.69 -13.66
C GLY A 60 5.03 16.30 -13.03
N THR A 61 5.30 16.17 -11.74
CA THR A 61 5.26 14.89 -11.01
C THR A 61 3.90 14.68 -10.35
N GLY A 62 3.42 13.44 -10.32
CA GLY A 62 2.16 13.06 -9.71
C GLY A 62 2.13 11.57 -9.35
N TYR A 63 0.95 11.04 -9.13
CA TYR A 63 0.73 9.65 -8.77
C TYR A 63 -0.13 8.93 -9.80
N VAL A 64 0.14 7.63 -10.00
CA VAL A 64 -0.57 6.76 -10.95
C VAL A 64 -2.08 6.73 -10.68
N ASN A 65 -2.49 6.70 -9.43
CA ASN A 65 -3.90 6.66 -9.03
C ASN A 65 -4.70 7.93 -9.36
N HIS A 66 -4.04 9.01 -9.76
CA HIS A 66 -4.70 10.25 -10.20
C HIS A 66 -4.68 10.44 -11.73
N LEU A 67 -4.33 9.40 -12.50
CA LEU A 67 -4.23 9.50 -13.96
C LEU A 67 -5.55 9.88 -14.64
N ASP A 68 -6.69 9.46 -14.13
CA ASP A 68 -8.02 9.82 -14.61
C ASP A 68 -8.24 11.34 -14.52
N VAL A 69 -7.96 11.96 -13.38
CA VAL A 69 -8.04 13.41 -13.19
C VAL A 69 -7.05 14.14 -14.09
N VAL A 70 -5.82 13.61 -14.20
CA VAL A 70 -4.79 14.16 -15.09
C VAL A 70 -5.28 14.16 -16.53
N GLN A 71 -5.80 13.04 -17.04
CA GLN A 71 -6.32 12.94 -18.41
C GLN A 71 -7.47 13.91 -18.65
N GLU A 72 -8.39 14.04 -17.70
CA GLU A 72 -9.51 14.98 -17.79
C GLU A 72 -9.02 16.44 -17.94
N VAL A 73 -8.04 16.85 -17.11
CA VAL A 73 -7.47 18.21 -17.18
C VAL A 73 -6.73 18.43 -18.50
N LEU A 74 -5.94 17.45 -18.97
CA LEU A 74 -5.25 17.53 -20.26
C LEU A 74 -6.25 17.68 -21.41
N ALA A 75 -7.30 16.87 -21.43
CA ALA A 75 -8.34 16.94 -22.46
C ALA A 75 -9.04 18.32 -22.50
N LYS A 76 -9.42 18.87 -21.33
CA LYS A 76 -10.00 20.23 -21.21
C LYS A 76 -9.07 21.32 -21.74
N ASN A 77 -7.76 21.11 -21.70
CA ASN A 77 -6.76 22.06 -22.19
C ASN A 77 -6.24 21.73 -23.60
N ARG A 78 -6.86 20.77 -24.31
CA ARG A 78 -6.49 20.34 -25.66
C ARG A 78 -5.02 19.89 -25.77
N VAL A 79 -4.53 19.22 -24.74
CA VAL A 79 -3.20 18.60 -24.70
C VAL A 79 -3.37 17.11 -24.92
N GLN A 80 -2.58 16.54 -25.83
CA GLN A 80 -2.57 15.10 -26.11
C GLN A 80 -1.33 14.43 -25.55
N ILE A 81 -1.50 13.27 -24.94
CA ILE A 81 -0.39 12.36 -24.60
C ILE A 81 0.00 11.67 -25.93
N VAL A 82 1.19 11.99 -26.45
CA VAL A 82 1.69 11.46 -27.74
C VAL A 82 2.70 10.34 -27.55
N ASP A 83 3.25 10.19 -26.35
CA ASP A 83 4.22 9.17 -26.01
C ASP A 83 4.01 8.70 -24.56
N ILE A 84 4.13 7.40 -24.32
CA ILE A 84 4.04 6.79 -22.99
C ILE A 84 5.30 5.96 -22.76
N ASP A 85 6.10 6.36 -21.78
CA ASP A 85 7.30 5.67 -21.34
C ASP A 85 6.99 4.93 -20.00
N ASP A 86 6.60 3.68 -20.09
CA ASP A 86 6.34 2.84 -18.93
C ASP A 86 7.63 2.14 -18.49
N ARG A 87 8.17 2.56 -17.34
CA ARG A 87 9.44 2.07 -16.76
C ARG A 87 9.23 1.01 -15.70
N ARG A 88 7.99 0.60 -15.45
CA ARG A 88 7.71 -0.48 -14.51
C ARG A 88 8.28 -1.79 -15.04
N HIS A 89 8.67 -2.67 -14.11
CA HIS A 89 9.02 -4.03 -14.51
C HIS A 89 7.77 -4.73 -15.04
N PRO A 90 7.83 -5.30 -16.26
CA PRO A 90 6.70 -6.05 -16.80
C PRO A 90 6.49 -7.30 -15.94
N ILE A 91 5.40 -7.34 -15.19
CA ILE A 91 4.96 -8.50 -14.44
C ILE A 91 3.52 -8.82 -14.86
N GLN A 92 3.31 -10.04 -15.26
CA GLN A 92 1.96 -10.53 -15.52
C GLN A 92 1.44 -11.16 -14.24
N LEU A 93 0.47 -10.51 -13.61
CA LEU A 93 -0.24 -11.06 -12.47
C LEU A 93 -1.39 -11.91 -12.98
N ASP A 94 -1.40 -13.18 -12.61
CA ASP A 94 -2.44 -14.14 -12.95
C ASP A 94 -2.95 -14.80 -11.67
N PHE A 95 -4.12 -14.35 -11.22
CA PHE A 95 -4.74 -14.84 -10.00
C PHE A 95 -6.00 -15.65 -10.31
N THR A 96 -6.08 -16.83 -9.73
CA THR A 96 -7.29 -17.66 -9.77
C THR A 96 -8.22 -17.24 -8.65
N PRO A 97 -9.53 -17.00 -8.93
CA PRO A 97 -10.49 -16.72 -7.88
C PRO A 97 -10.54 -17.84 -6.82
N VAL A 98 -10.70 -17.45 -5.57
CA VAL A 98 -10.78 -18.38 -4.45
C VAL A 98 -12.23 -18.72 -4.12
N THR A 99 -12.41 -19.87 -3.47
CA THR A 99 -13.67 -20.31 -2.85
C THR A 99 -13.50 -20.39 -1.34
N GLU A 100 -14.58 -20.69 -0.63
CA GLU A 100 -14.55 -20.96 0.82
C GLU A 100 -13.59 -22.07 1.21
N ASN A 101 -13.37 -23.04 0.30
CA ASN A 101 -12.53 -24.22 0.53
C ASN A 101 -11.04 -23.98 0.24
N TYR A 102 -10.61 -22.73 0.00
CA TYR A 102 -9.23 -22.42 -0.40
C TYR A 102 -8.16 -23.15 0.43
N TRP A 103 -8.22 -23.04 1.76
CA TRP A 103 -7.25 -23.67 2.65
C TRP A 103 -7.43 -25.19 2.76
N LYS A 104 -8.68 -25.67 2.72
CA LYS A 104 -8.98 -27.10 2.65
C LYS A 104 -8.36 -27.73 1.40
N ASP A 105 -8.47 -27.08 0.25
CA ASP A 105 -7.89 -27.54 -1.03
C ASP A 105 -6.36 -27.56 -0.99
N GLN A 106 -5.74 -26.74 -0.13
CA GLN A 106 -4.30 -26.80 0.19
C GLN A 106 -3.94 -27.87 1.23
N GLY A 107 -4.91 -28.59 1.79
CA GLY A 107 -4.71 -29.58 2.83
C GLY A 107 -4.35 -28.99 4.21
N VAL A 108 -4.72 -27.71 4.44
CA VAL A 108 -4.41 -27.00 5.69
C VAL A 108 -5.59 -27.10 6.64
N GLN A 109 -5.32 -27.55 7.86
CA GLN A 109 -6.28 -27.65 8.95
C GLN A 109 -5.83 -26.81 10.14
N TRP A 110 -6.73 -26.49 11.05
CA TRP A 110 -6.38 -25.83 12.29
C TRP A 110 -5.36 -26.68 13.08
N PRO A 111 -4.23 -26.07 13.50
CA PRO A 111 -3.14 -26.80 14.12
C PRO A 111 -3.47 -27.27 15.56
N GLU A 112 -2.60 -28.13 16.08
CA GLU A 112 -2.64 -28.58 17.48
C GLU A 112 -2.65 -27.39 18.45
N GLY A 113 -3.52 -27.44 19.44
CA GLY A 113 -3.73 -26.38 20.43
C GLY A 113 -4.73 -25.29 20.03
N HIS A 114 -5.22 -25.28 18.79
CA HIS A 114 -6.30 -24.39 18.38
C HIS A 114 -7.67 -24.95 18.83
N PRO A 115 -8.67 -24.10 19.22
CA PRO A 115 -10.00 -24.59 19.62
C PRO A 115 -10.72 -25.46 18.58
N ALA A 116 -10.41 -25.29 17.30
CA ALA A 116 -10.92 -26.07 16.17
C ALA A 116 -9.86 -27.05 15.60
N GLU A 117 -8.95 -27.54 16.43
CA GLU A 117 -7.87 -28.44 16.02
C GLU A 117 -8.37 -29.60 15.15
N GLY A 118 -7.71 -29.80 13.99
CA GLY A 118 -8.03 -30.86 13.05
C GLY A 118 -9.24 -30.58 12.15
N GLU A 119 -9.95 -29.49 12.34
CA GLU A 119 -11.00 -29.06 11.42
C GLU A 119 -10.39 -28.30 10.22
N ASP A 120 -11.06 -28.38 9.06
CA ASP A 120 -10.67 -27.64 7.88
C ASP A 120 -10.82 -26.12 8.11
N ILE A 121 -9.87 -25.34 7.61
CA ILE A 121 -9.98 -23.87 7.61
C ILE A 121 -10.89 -23.47 6.44
N ILE A 122 -12.07 -22.96 6.76
CA ILE A 122 -13.08 -22.54 5.78
C ILE A 122 -13.20 -21.02 5.82
N LEU A 123 -13.06 -20.38 4.67
CA LEU A 123 -13.27 -18.95 4.53
C LEU A 123 -14.77 -18.63 4.57
N ARG A 124 -15.13 -17.52 5.18
CA ARG A 124 -16.50 -17.02 5.17
C ARG A 124 -16.80 -16.36 3.82
N ASP A 125 -18.07 -16.31 3.42
CA ASP A 125 -18.54 -15.74 2.15
C ASP A 125 -17.97 -14.33 1.89
N TYR A 126 -18.08 -13.43 2.86
CA TYR A 126 -17.56 -12.07 2.74
C TYR A 126 -16.01 -11.99 2.69
N GLN A 127 -15.30 -12.97 3.24
CA GLN A 127 -13.84 -13.08 3.11
C GLN A 127 -13.47 -13.49 1.69
N VAL A 128 -14.21 -14.45 1.12
CA VAL A 128 -14.06 -14.88 -0.28
C VAL A 128 -14.29 -13.69 -1.22
N ASP A 129 -15.38 -12.94 -1.02
CA ASP A 129 -15.69 -11.76 -1.82
C ASP A 129 -14.58 -10.70 -1.73
N ALA A 130 -14.12 -10.39 -0.51
CA ALA A 130 -13.03 -9.43 -0.29
C ALA A 130 -11.73 -9.87 -0.97
N ILE A 131 -11.34 -11.14 -0.81
CA ILE A 131 -10.13 -11.68 -1.45
C ILE A 131 -10.25 -11.58 -2.96
N ASN A 132 -11.34 -12.03 -3.56
CA ASN A 132 -11.53 -12.00 -5.00
C ASN A 132 -11.55 -10.57 -5.56
N ASN A 133 -12.10 -9.61 -4.82
CA ASN A 133 -12.04 -8.20 -5.18
C ASN A 133 -10.59 -7.67 -5.19
N PHE A 134 -9.76 -8.07 -4.22
CA PHE A 134 -8.34 -7.72 -4.21
C PHE A 134 -7.58 -8.37 -5.37
N LEU A 135 -7.84 -9.63 -5.66
CA LEU A 135 -7.19 -10.36 -6.78
C LEU A 135 -7.52 -9.73 -8.13
N ASN A 136 -8.74 -9.23 -8.32
CA ASN A 136 -9.15 -8.50 -9.52
C ASN A 136 -8.53 -7.10 -9.60
N ASN A 137 -8.04 -6.55 -8.49
CA ASN A 137 -7.50 -5.20 -8.38
C ASN A 137 -6.18 -5.23 -7.60
N PRO A 138 -5.05 -5.51 -8.26
CA PRO A 138 -3.74 -5.66 -7.58
C PRO A 138 -3.26 -4.43 -6.81
N GLN A 139 -3.84 -3.27 -7.08
CA GLN A 139 -3.59 -2.04 -6.32
C GLN A 139 -4.94 -1.46 -5.89
N SER A 140 -5.37 -1.82 -4.70
CA SER A 140 -6.70 -1.42 -4.20
C SER A 140 -6.79 -1.34 -2.69
N LEU A 141 -7.82 -0.63 -2.25
CA LEU A 141 -8.21 -0.46 -0.87
C LEU A 141 -9.62 -1.03 -0.67
N GLN A 142 -9.84 -1.77 0.39
CA GLN A 142 -11.18 -2.23 0.76
C GLN A 142 -11.52 -1.89 2.20
N GLN A 143 -12.80 -1.52 2.40
CA GLN A 143 -13.37 -1.38 3.73
C GLN A 143 -13.83 -2.74 4.22
N ILE A 144 -13.20 -3.24 5.28
CA ILE A 144 -13.53 -4.51 5.92
C ILE A 144 -13.77 -4.25 7.40
N ALA A 145 -14.94 -4.64 7.90
CA ALA A 145 -15.34 -4.38 9.27
C ALA A 145 -14.33 -4.95 10.29
N THR A 146 -14.18 -4.27 11.42
CA THR A 146 -13.41 -4.79 12.55
C THR A 146 -14.04 -6.08 13.06
N GLY A 147 -13.23 -7.08 13.35
CA GLY A 147 -13.72 -8.41 13.78
C GLY A 147 -14.18 -9.34 12.64
N ALA A 148 -14.10 -8.92 11.38
CA ALA A 148 -14.45 -9.74 10.22
C ALA A 148 -13.36 -10.76 9.82
N GLY A 149 -12.34 -11.01 10.67
CA GLY A 149 -11.25 -11.92 10.34
C GLY A 149 -10.32 -11.39 9.26
N LYS A 150 -9.96 -10.10 9.34
CA LYS A 150 -9.02 -9.47 8.41
C LYS A 150 -7.69 -10.20 8.33
N THR A 151 -7.20 -10.76 9.43
CA THR A 151 -5.91 -11.45 9.51
C THR A 151 -5.88 -12.74 8.67
N ILE A 152 -6.96 -13.54 8.68
CA ILE A 152 -7.05 -14.72 7.79
C ILE A 152 -7.17 -14.29 6.32
N THR A 153 -7.86 -13.18 6.04
CA THR A 153 -7.91 -12.59 4.70
C THR A 153 -6.52 -12.18 4.22
N THR A 154 -5.73 -11.51 5.07
CA THR A 154 -4.35 -11.11 4.72
C THR A 154 -3.43 -12.32 4.56
N ALA A 155 -3.57 -13.35 5.40
CA ALA A 155 -2.82 -14.59 5.25
C ALA A 155 -3.10 -15.27 3.90
N THR A 156 -4.38 -15.35 3.52
CA THR A 156 -4.78 -15.91 2.23
C THR A 156 -4.20 -15.12 1.05
N LEU A 157 -4.31 -13.80 1.07
CA LEU A 157 -3.73 -12.91 0.05
C LEU A 157 -2.21 -13.06 -0.04
N SER A 158 -1.52 -13.13 1.09
CA SER A 158 -0.07 -13.34 1.13
C SER A 158 0.34 -14.68 0.53
N HIS A 159 -0.37 -15.77 0.84
CA HIS A 159 -0.12 -17.08 0.26
C HIS A 159 -0.32 -17.09 -1.26
N ILE A 160 -1.42 -16.50 -1.75
CA ILE A 160 -1.72 -16.43 -3.19
C ILE A 160 -0.63 -15.64 -3.94
N SER A 161 -0.03 -14.64 -3.30
CA SER A 161 1.00 -13.79 -3.91
C SER A 161 2.42 -14.34 -3.83
N GLU A 162 2.68 -15.45 -3.12
CA GLU A 162 4.03 -16.05 -2.99
C GLU A 162 4.77 -16.27 -4.31
N PRO A 163 4.13 -16.72 -5.41
CA PRO A 163 4.83 -16.92 -6.68
C PRO A 163 5.47 -15.63 -7.24
N TYR A 164 5.04 -14.47 -6.79
CA TYR A 164 5.55 -13.18 -7.26
C TYR A 164 6.65 -12.59 -6.37
N GLY A 165 6.90 -13.17 -5.20
CA GLY A 165 7.94 -12.74 -4.27
C GLY A 165 7.47 -12.68 -2.82
N ARG A 166 8.26 -12.01 -1.98
CA ARG A 166 7.96 -11.86 -0.55
C ARG A 166 6.79 -10.89 -0.31
N SER A 167 6.05 -11.14 0.76
CA SER A 167 5.04 -10.20 1.23
C SER A 167 5.50 -9.44 2.49
N LEU A 168 5.14 -8.17 2.55
CA LEU A 168 5.31 -7.31 3.71
C LEU A 168 3.93 -6.86 4.19
N VAL A 169 3.60 -7.20 5.43
CA VAL A 169 2.34 -6.82 6.07
C VAL A 169 2.63 -5.76 7.13
N ILE A 170 2.06 -4.58 6.94
CA ILE A 170 2.24 -3.45 7.84
C ILE A 170 0.98 -3.30 8.67
N VAL A 171 1.12 -3.41 9.98
CA VAL A 171 0.03 -3.26 10.94
C VAL A 171 0.31 -2.12 11.91
N PRO A 172 -0.71 -1.50 12.53
CA PRO A 172 -0.54 -0.27 13.30
C PRO A 172 0.13 -0.45 14.65
N ASN A 173 0.06 -1.62 15.26
CA ASN A 173 0.53 -1.84 16.64
C ASN A 173 0.95 -3.29 16.91
N LYS A 174 1.60 -3.48 18.07
CA LYS A 174 2.14 -4.77 18.53
C LYS A 174 1.08 -5.87 18.62
N SER A 175 -0.09 -5.58 19.18
CA SER A 175 -1.15 -6.58 19.37
C SER A 175 -1.63 -7.15 18.02
N LEU A 176 -1.73 -6.30 17.00
CA LEU A 176 -2.08 -6.76 15.66
C LEU A 176 -0.94 -7.51 14.97
N VAL A 177 0.33 -7.22 15.28
CA VAL A 177 1.46 -8.05 14.80
C VAL A 177 1.31 -9.47 15.33
N GLU A 178 1.08 -9.63 16.64
CA GLU A 178 0.97 -10.94 17.29
C GLU A 178 -0.25 -11.73 16.77
N GLN A 179 -1.40 -11.09 16.64
CA GLN A 179 -2.61 -11.73 16.10
C GLN A 179 -2.43 -12.12 14.63
N THR A 180 -1.82 -11.27 13.82
CA THR A 180 -1.59 -11.58 12.40
C THR A 180 -0.58 -12.70 12.25
N GLU A 181 0.49 -12.71 13.04
CA GLU A 181 1.47 -13.80 13.08
C GLU A 181 0.81 -15.14 13.43
N GLU A 182 -0.06 -15.17 14.44
CA GLU A 182 -0.77 -16.37 14.86
C GLU A 182 -1.59 -16.97 13.71
N ASP A 183 -2.37 -16.16 13.00
CA ASP A 183 -3.16 -16.64 11.86
C ASP A 183 -2.29 -17.13 10.70
N TYR A 184 -1.14 -16.49 10.44
CA TYR A 184 -0.18 -16.96 9.44
C TYR A 184 0.43 -18.32 9.82
N ILE A 185 0.80 -18.49 11.08
CA ILE A 185 1.30 -19.77 11.61
C ILE A 185 0.21 -20.83 11.51
N ASN A 186 -1.03 -20.52 11.88
CA ASN A 186 -2.17 -21.42 11.79
C ASN A 186 -2.43 -21.88 10.35
N CYS A 187 -2.16 -21.03 9.37
CA CYS A 187 -2.22 -21.38 7.94
C CYS A 187 -0.96 -22.09 7.41
N GLY A 188 0.02 -22.37 8.25
CA GLY A 188 1.26 -23.06 7.86
C GLY A 188 2.24 -22.22 7.04
N LEU A 189 2.14 -20.89 7.09
CA LEU A 189 2.97 -19.99 6.29
C LEU A 189 4.35 -19.75 6.93
N ASP A 190 5.37 -19.55 6.09
CA ASP A 190 6.71 -19.14 6.51
C ASP A 190 6.72 -17.65 6.86
N VAL A 191 6.38 -17.33 8.10
CA VAL A 191 6.21 -15.98 8.60
C VAL A 191 7.26 -15.61 9.65
N GLY A 192 7.65 -14.35 9.65
CA GLY A 192 8.45 -13.73 10.71
C GLY A 192 7.95 -12.32 11.01
N VAL A 193 8.32 -11.83 12.17
CA VAL A 193 7.93 -10.51 12.65
C VAL A 193 9.13 -9.59 12.82
N TYR A 194 8.92 -8.31 12.54
CA TYR A 194 9.93 -7.27 12.70
C TYR A 194 9.35 -6.08 13.48
N PHE A 195 9.41 -6.18 14.80
CA PHE A 195 9.02 -5.09 15.70
C PHE A 195 9.67 -5.26 17.08
N GLY A 196 9.78 -4.16 17.86
CA GLY A 196 10.34 -4.22 19.20
C GLY A 196 11.70 -4.94 19.23
N ASP A 197 11.81 -5.96 20.09
CA ASP A 197 13.01 -6.79 20.23
C ASP A 197 13.00 -8.02 19.28
N ARG A 198 11.87 -8.32 18.65
CA ARG A 198 11.73 -9.42 17.69
C ARG A 198 12.13 -8.95 16.30
N LYS A 199 13.24 -9.46 15.78
CA LYS A 199 13.87 -9.05 14.51
C LYS A 199 14.13 -10.28 13.63
N GLN A 200 13.07 -10.93 13.18
CA GLN A 200 13.16 -12.11 12.32
C GLN A 200 13.32 -11.69 10.86
N LEU A 201 14.34 -12.21 10.21
CA LEU A 201 14.69 -11.92 8.81
C LEU A 201 14.63 -13.20 7.98
N GLY A 202 14.67 -13.05 6.65
CA GLY A 202 14.76 -14.17 5.70
C GLY A 202 13.50 -15.00 5.58
N LYS A 203 12.34 -14.44 5.92
CA LYS A 203 11.03 -15.09 5.80
C LYS A 203 10.31 -14.69 4.54
N THR A 204 9.47 -15.59 4.02
CA THR A 204 8.62 -15.33 2.85
C THR A 204 7.60 -14.22 3.16
N HIS A 205 7.04 -14.27 4.38
CA HIS A 205 6.10 -13.26 4.86
C HIS A 205 6.70 -12.54 6.06
N THR A 206 6.70 -11.23 6.05
CA THR A 206 7.17 -10.41 7.16
C THR A 206 6.05 -9.49 7.64
N ILE A 207 5.72 -9.60 8.92
CA ILE A 207 4.76 -8.72 9.59
C ILE A 207 5.54 -7.69 10.42
N CYS A 208 5.23 -6.42 10.25
CA CYS A 208 5.92 -5.35 10.95
C CYS A 208 4.98 -4.17 11.27
N THR A 209 5.49 -3.26 12.09
CA THR A 209 4.89 -1.93 12.24
C THR A 209 5.70 -0.92 11.41
N TRP A 210 5.04 0.11 10.87
CA TRP A 210 5.74 1.16 10.13
C TRP A 210 6.76 1.92 11.01
N GLN A 211 6.50 2.00 12.32
CA GLN A 211 7.42 2.59 13.29
C GLN A 211 8.74 1.82 13.34
N SER A 212 8.68 0.49 13.31
CA SER A 212 9.87 -0.36 13.32
C SER A 212 10.73 -0.16 12.07
N LEU A 213 10.09 -0.01 10.91
CA LEU A 213 10.79 0.29 9.66
C LEU A 213 11.44 1.68 9.66
N ASN A 214 10.76 2.68 10.23
CA ASN A 214 11.32 4.01 10.41
C ASN A 214 12.53 4.02 11.36
N ILE A 215 12.48 3.22 12.42
CA ILE A 215 13.61 3.05 13.35
C ILE A 215 14.77 2.37 12.64
N LEU A 216 14.54 1.35 11.84
CA LEU A 216 15.56 0.68 11.02
C LEU A 216 16.27 1.67 10.10
N ASP A 217 15.50 2.45 9.33
CA ASP A 217 16.03 3.46 8.41
C ASP A 217 16.89 4.52 9.14
N LYS A 218 16.43 5.01 10.29
CA LYS A 218 17.18 5.96 11.11
C LYS A 218 18.48 5.35 11.65
N LYS A 219 18.43 4.15 12.21
CA LYS A 219 19.60 3.46 12.76
C LYS A 219 20.64 3.11 11.70
N HIS A 220 20.23 2.81 10.49
CA HIS A 220 21.16 2.61 9.39
C HIS A 220 21.84 3.93 9.00
N LYS A 221 21.08 5.03 8.90
CA LYS A 221 21.60 6.36 8.54
C LYS A 221 22.57 6.92 9.58
N ASP A 222 22.38 6.62 10.86
CA ASP A 222 23.29 7.06 11.94
C ASP A 222 24.44 6.07 12.21
N GLY A 223 24.51 4.96 11.44
CA GLY A 223 25.55 3.94 11.53
C GLY A 223 25.38 2.93 12.67
N SER A 224 24.28 2.97 13.41
CA SER A 224 24.00 2.03 14.51
C SER A 224 23.33 0.72 14.08
N ALA A 225 22.94 0.59 12.81
CA ALA A 225 22.50 -0.67 12.20
C ALA A 225 23.21 -0.93 10.88
N VAL A 226 23.66 -2.17 10.67
CA VAL A 226 24.30 -2.63 9.43
C VAL A 226 23.25 -2.80 8.34
N LEU A 227 22.10 -3.41 8.66
CA LEU A 227 21.02 -3.65 7.73
C LEU A 227 20.35 -2.33 7.31
N SER A 228 20.31 -2.07 6.02
CA SER A 228 19.56 -0.97 5.44
C SER A 228 18.09 -1.31 5.24
N LEU A 229 17.24 -0.29 5.15
CA LEU A 229 15.84 -0.50 4.79
C LEU A 229 15.69 -1.11 3.40
N ALA A 230 16.54 -0.75 2.45
CA ALA A 230 16.52 -1.30 1.09
C ALA A 230 16.81 -2.81 1.08
N GLU A 231 17.83 -3.26 1.81
CA GLU A 231 18.14 -4.69 1.96
C GLU A 231 17.01 -5.45 2.67
N PHE A 232 16.41 -4.85 3.70
CA PHE A 232 15.26 -5.44 4.38
C PHE A 232 14.07 -5.65 3.45
N LEU A 233 13.84 -4.73 2.52
CA LEU A 233 12.73 -4.75 1.55
C LEU A 233 13.05 -5.54 0.28
N GLU A 234 14.25 -6.08 0.14
CA GLU A 234 14.64 -6.85 -1.05
C GLU A 234 13.69 -8.04 -1.28
N GLY A 235 13.26 -8.21 -2.53
CA GLY A 235 12.34 -9.27 -2.95
C GLY A 235 10.88 -9.08 -2.53
N VAL A 236 10.51 -7.97 -1.89
CA VAL A 236 9.11 -7.65 -1.57
C VAL A 236 8.37 -7.25 -2.84
N SER A 237 7.41 -8.07 -3.25
CA SER A 237 6.50 -7.81 -4.38
C SER A 237 5.09 -7.47 -3.95
N THR A 238 4.72 -7.87 -2.72
CA THR A 238 3.38 -7.68 -2.17
C THR A 238 3.45 -6.87 -0.88
N ILE A 239 2.64 -5.81 -0.82
CA ILE A 239 2.46 -4.99 0.37
C ILE A 239 1.00 -5.08 0.78
N ILE A 240 0.76 -5.42 2.04
CA ILE A 240 -0.56 -5.37 2.64
C ILE A 240 -0.49 -4.41 3.83
N VAL A 241 -1.35 -3.39 3.84
CA VAL A 241 -1.42 -2.41 4.93
C VAL A 241 -2.76 -2.55 5.64
N ASP A 242 -2.74 -3.01 6.87
CA ASP A 242 -3.93 -3.01 7.71
C ASP A 242 -4.11 -1.65 8.38
N GLU A 243 -5.37 -1.24 8.54
CA GLU A 243 -5.76 0.10 9.01
C GLU A 243 -5.09 1.21 8.18
N VAL A 244 -5.15 1.06 6.86
CA VAL A 244 -4.45 1.94 5.90
C VAL A 244 -4.86 3.42 6.02
N HIS A 245 -6.00 3.75 6.65
CA HIS A 245 -6.37 5.13 6.98
C HIS A 245 -5.32 5.85 7.85
N GLN A 246 -4.41 5.11 8.50
CA GLN A 246 -3.26 5.66 9.20
C GLN A 246 -2.10 6.04 8.26
N ALA A 247 -2.17 5.68 6.96
CA ALA A 247 -1.16 6.02 5.95
C ALA A 247 -1.02 7.53 5.68
N LYS A 248 -1.93 8.34 6.21
CA LYS A 248 -1.79 9.80 6.27
C LYS A 248 -0.57 10.28 7.07
N ALA A 249 0.00 9.43 7.93
CA ALA A 249 1.27 9.71 8.60
C ALA A 249 2.40 9.80 7.56
N GLU A 250 3.10 10.92 7.53
CA GLU A 250 4.13 11.22 6.53
C GLU A 250 5.18 10.10 6.38
N VAL A 251 5.55 9.47 7.49
CA VAL A 251 6.52 8.35 7.49
C VAL A 251 6.00 7.16 6.72
N LEU A 252 4.75 6.73 6.97
CA LEU A 252 4.15 5.60 6.27
C LEU A 252 3.92 5.94 4.79
N LYS A 253 3.47 7.16 4.50
CA LYS A 253 3.33 7.65 3.13
C LYS A 253 4.67 7.58 2.38
N ASN A 254 5.75 8.10 2.95
CA ASN A 254 7.08 8.05 2.34
C ASN A 254 7.57 6.61 2.12
N LEU A 255 7.31 5.71 3.08
CA LEU A 255 7.62 4.29 2.94
C LEU A 255 6.90 3.70 1.72
N LEU A 256 5.60 3.91 1.60
CA LEU A 256 4.77 3.34 0.53
C LEU A 256 5.06 3.95 -0.85
N THR A 257 5.36 5.26 -0.93
CA THR A 257 5.51 5.97 -2.20
C THR A 257 6.96 6.06 -2.70
N ARG A 258 7.94 5.82 -1.84
CA ARG A 258 9.38 5.92 -2.19
C ARG A 258 10.10 4.58 -2.02
N ASN A 259 10.10 4.01 -0.81
CA ASN A 259 10.87 2.80 -0.52
C ASN A 259 10.26 1.56 -1.16
N LEU A 260 8.92 1.47 -1.18
CA LEU A 260 8.15 0.34 -1.72
C LEU A 260 7.48 0.66 -3.07
N ARG A 261 8.00 1.64 -3.80
CA ARG A 261 7.43 2.11 -5.07
C ARG A 261 7.40 1.08 -6.18
N ASN A 262 8.24 0.05 -6.11
CA ASN A 262 8.36 -0.97 -7.15
C ASN A 262 7.54 -2.25 -6.85
N ALA A 263 6.83 -2.31 -5.73
CA ALA A 263 5.97 -3.45 -5.42
C ALA A 263 4.68 -3.40 -6.24
N PRO A 264 4.41 -4.38 -7.12
CA PRO A 264 3.27 -4.34 -8.04
C PRO A 264 1.94 -4.70 -7.37
N ILE A 265 1.98 -5.43 -6.25
CA ILE A 265 0.80 -5.85 -5.51
C ILE A 265 0.70 -5.01 -4.23
N ARG A 266 -0.36 -4.20 -4.14
CA ARG A 266 -0.53 -3.19 -3.10
C ARG A 266 -1.97 -3.18 -2.60
N TRP A 267 -2.21 -3.82 -1.46
CA TRP A 267 -3.53 -3.97 -0.89
C TRP A 267 -3.65 -3.26 0.45
N GLY A 268 -4.68 -2.47 0.59
CA GLY A 268 -5.01 -1.76 1.82
C GLY A 268 -6.32 -2.26 2.42
N LEU A 269 -6.35 -2.47 3.73
CA LEU A 269 -7.54 -2.81 4.49
C LEU A 269 -7.81 -1.72 5.52
N THR A 270 -9.07 -1.40 5.74
CA THR A 270 -9.45 -0.49 6.81
C THR A 270 -10.88 -0.79 7.32
N GLY A 271 -11.09 -0.64 8.61
CA GLY A 271 -12.44 -0.68 9.18
C GLY A 271 -13.22 0.61 8.92
N THR A 272 -12.53 1.71 8.63
CA THR A 272 -13.11 3.03 8.48
C THR A 272 -12.46 3.78 7.32
N VAL A 273 -13.24 4.11 6.31
CA VAL A 273 -12.80 4.99 5.22
C VAL A 273 -12.94 6.44 5.68
N PRO A 274 -11.90 7.27 5.56
CA PRO A 274 -12.00 8.69 5.88
C PRO A 274 -13.08 9.38 5.05
N LYS A 275 -13.85 10.26 5.70
CA LYS A 275 -14.89 11.06 5.03
C LYS A 275 -14.34 12.34 4.40
N GLU A 276 -13.25 12.85 4.94
CA GLU A 276 -12.58 14.04 4.43
C GLU A 276 -11.83 13.74 3.15
N LYS A 277 -12.09 14.52 2.10
CA LYS A 277 -11.51 14.28 0.77
C LYS A 277 -9.99 14.22 0.78
N PHE A 278 -9.33 15.12 1.52
CA PHE A 278 -7.87 15.10 1.67
C PHE A 278 -7.36 13.80 2.27
N GLU A 279 -8.00 13.32 3.33
CA GLU A 279 -7.59 12.08 4.01
C GLU A 279 -7.84 10.86 3.11
N PHE A 280 -8.94 10.84 2.38
CA PHE A 280 -9.26 9.78 1.41
C PHE A 280 -8.24 9.73 0.27
N GLU A 281 -7.93 10.88 -0.35
CA GLU A 281 -6.95 10.96 -1.44
C GLU A 281 -5.50 10.71 -0.99
N SER A 282 -5.25 10.71 0.32
CA SER A 282 -3.92 10.46 0.90
C SER A 282 -3.62 8.99 1.14
N ILE A 283 -4.61 8.11 1.04
CA ILE A 283 -4.48 6.68 1.26
C ILE A 283 -4.60 5.89 -0.04
#